data_ceaa5f25e0bb6eeca4394ba5f2c71733
#
_entry.id   ceaa5f25e0bb6eeca4394ba5f2c71733
#
_cell.length_a   1.000
_cell.length_b   1.000
_cell.length_c   1.000
_cell.angle_alpha   90.00
_cell.angle_beta   90.00
_cell.angle_gamma   90.00
#
_symmetry.space_group_name_H-M   'P 1'
#
loop_
_entity.id
_entity.type
_entity.pdbx_description
1 polymer ?
#
loop_
_entity_poly.entity_id
_entity_poly.type
_entity_poly.pdbx_seq_one_letter_code
_entity_poly.pdbx_strand_id
1 'polypeptide(L)'
;MDSSNHFTRASLTAALLLAGSLSARVCAAAPTVPERETARQAMDLGDRLFDEKEYDKALRAYREADAIMHVPTTGIEVAKTQAALGLLLDARETATAVAHLPVVEGEPAPFADARESAQRMAAALLARIPTIQLTLSGLPDGVAARVDIDGENVPNSVLVAPRKVNPGTHVLHATAPGYLDVRRDVVVREKEHVTSELAMSPGQGSADHHPWPLLAYAGFGAGIGGVALGAITGLVSLGKTSSARSLCVGNACPASAQSEVSSAQTFATASDVFFGLGLASASVGLIAVLASGPRTEARSTTGMRVLIGPGSLELRGAF
;
A
#
# COMPACT_ATOMS: atom_id res chain seq x y z
N MET A 1 12.51 67.71 47.33
CA MET A 1 13.54 67.33 46.40
C MET A 1 13.10 65.92 45.93
N ASP A 2 12.14 65.79 45.13
CA ASP A 2 11.98 66.04 43.71
C ASP A 2 12.84 65.12 42.86
N SER A 3 12.24 64.16 42.26
CA SER A 3 12.60 63.60 40.97
C SER A 3 11.52 62.71 40.42
N SER A 4 10.67 63.25 39.63
CA SER A 4 9.67 62.68 38.77
C SER A 4 10.29 61.77 37.69
N ASN A 5 9.81 60.55 37.52
CA ASN A 5 10.08 59.76 36.32
C ASN A 5 8.78 59.46 35.60
N HIS A 6 8.57 60.13 34.50
CA HIS A 6 7.53 59.93 33.54
C HIS A 6 7.82 58.62 32.74
N PHE A 7 7.03 57.59 32.99
CA PHE A 7 6.95 56.42 32.09
C PHE A 7 5.88 56.69 31.02
N THR A 8 6.36 57.01 29.84
CA THR A 8 5.57 57.11 28.61
C THR A 8 4.97 55.74 28.27
N ARG A 9 3.64 55.63 28.36
CA ARG A 9 2.89 54.50 27.86
C ARG A 9 2.82 54.60 26.32
N ALA A 10 3.62 53.76 25.64
CA ALA A 10 3.45 53.52 24.21
C ALA A 10 2.26 52.58 24.00
N SER A 11 1.16 53.11 23.48
CA SER A 11 0.00 52.37 23.03
C SER A 11 0.34 51.62 21.74
N LEU A 12 0.54 50.29 21.83
CA LEU A 12 0.58 49.43 20.66
C LEU A 12 -0.88 49.16 20.23
N THR A 13 -1.35 49.84 19.22
CA THR A 13 -2.56 49.50 18.47
C THR A 13 -2.25 48.26 17.61
N ALA A 14 -2.66 47.08 18.09
CA ALA A 14 -2.66 45.86 17.28
C ALA A 14 -3.77 45.97 16.23
N ALA A 15 -3.37 46.25 14.99
CA ALA A 15 -4.24 46.14 13.83
C ALA A 15 -4.52 44.68 13.56
N LEU A 16 -5.68 44.20 13.98
CA LEU A 16 -6.22 42.87 13.71
C LEU A 16 -6.64 42.81 12.22
N LEU A 17 -5.72 42.37 11.36
CA LEU A 17 -6.05 42.05 9.97
C LEU A 17 -6.98 40.82 9.97
N LEU A 18 -8.28 41.04 9.86
CA LEU A 18 -9.27 40.04 9.49
C LEU A 18 -8.99 39.61 8.03
N ALA A 19 -8.14 38.59 7.87
CA ALA A 19 -8.03 37.88 6.62
C ALA A 19 -9.31 37.01 6.49
N GLY A 20 -10.36 37.61 5.96
CA GLY A 20 -11.56 36.87 5.52
C GLY A 20 -11.13 35.90 4.45
N SER A 21 -11.06 34.60 4.83
CA SER A 21 -10.95 33.50 3.89
C SER A 21 -12.20 33.51 3.01
N LEU A 22 -12.11 34.16 1.86
CA LEU A 22 -13.06 34.00 0.77
C LEU A 22 -12.88 32.53 0.31
N SER A 23 -13.65 31.64 0.89
CA SER A 23 -13.83 30.28 0.34
C SER A 23 -14.51 30.46 -1.01
N ALA A 24 -13.71 30.60 -2.08
CA ALA A 24 -14.20 30.55 -3.42
C ALA A 24 -14.91 29.20 -3.56
N ARG A 25 -16.24 29.23 -3.53
CA ARG A 25 -17.03 28.08 -3.97
C ARG A 25 -16.68 27.91 -5.45
N VAL A 26 -15.88 26.88 -5.74
CA VAL A 26 -15.68 26.43 -7.10
C VAL A 26 -17.06 25.99 -7.56
N CYS A 27 -17.76 26.86 -8.27
CA CYS A 27 -18.99 26.53 -8.96
C CYS A 27 -18.54 25.60 -10.10
N ALA A 28 -18.78 24.30 -9.97
CA ALA A 28 -18.52 23.38 -11.06
C ALA A 28 -19.32 23.86 -12.28
N ALA A 29 -18.62 24.15 -13.37
CA ALA A 29 -19.26 24.55 -14.62
C ALA A 29 -20.15 23.40 -15.09
N ALA A 30 -21.33 23.72 -15.63
CA ALA A 30 -22.20 22.71 -16.22
C ALA A 30 -21.45 21.97 -17.35
N PRO A 31 -21.60 20.64 -17.47
CA PRO A 31 -20.95 19.88 -18.52
C PRO A 31 -21.25 20.40 -19.93
N THR A 32 -20.23 20.49 -20.75
CA THR A 32 -20.34 20.90 -22.16
C THR A 32 -21.10 19.85 -22.98
N VAL A 33 -21.51 20.22 -24.22
CA VAL A 33 -22.20 19.28 -25.12
C VAL A 33 -21.37 18.02 -25.42
N PRO A 34 -20.04 18.11 -25.72
CA PRO A 34 -19.21 16.94 -25.92
C PRO A 34 -19.09 16.05 -24.65
N GLU A 35 -18.96 16.67 -23.48
CA GLU A 35 -18.89 15.92 -22.22
C GLU A 35 -20.17 15.16 -21.93
N ARG A 36 -21.34 15.77 -22.18
CA ARG A 36 -22.62 15.09 -22.04
C ARG A 36 -22.75 13.91 -22.99
N GLU A 37 -22.25 14.04 -24.22
CA GLU A 37 -22.26 12.94 -25.18
C GLU A 37 -21.32 11.81 -24.76
N THR A 38 -20.13 12.14 -24.22
CA THR A 38 -19.22 11.15 -23.64
C THR A 38 -19.88 10.42 -22.46
N ALA A 39 -20.53 11.14 -21.57
CA ALA A 39 -21.25 10.55 -20.45
C ALA A 39 -22.38 9.60 -20.91
N ARG A 40 -23.12 9.99 -21.97
CA ARG A 40 -24.14 9.13 -22.55
C ARG A 40 -23.57 7.83 -23.11
N GLN A 41 -22.46 7.91 -23.86
CA GLN A 41 -21.78 6.74 -24.40
C GLN A 41 -21.26 5.83 -23.30
N ALA A 42 -20.75 6.40 -22.21
CA ALA A 42 -20.32 5.67 -21.03
C ALA A 42 -21.50 4.98 -20.32
N MET A 43 -22.66 5.62 -20.20
CA MET A 43 -23.89 4.99 -19.70
C MET A 43 -24.33 3.82 -20.59
N ASP A 44 -24.43 4.04 -21.91
CA ASP A 44 -24.83 2.99 -22.88
C ASP A 44 -23.84 1.80 -22.85
N LEU A 45 -22.55 2.04 -22.62
CA LEU A 45 -21.55 0.99 -22.41
C LEU A 45 -21.77 0.27 -21.10
N GLY A 46 -22.02 1.02 -20.03
CA GLY A 46 -22.32 0.49 -18.71
C GLY A 46 -23.51 -0.46 -18.72
N ASP A 47 -24.60 -0.05 -19.38
CA ASP A 47 -25.84 -0.84 -19.51
C ASP A 47 -25.57 -2.19 -20.19
N ARG A 48 -24.87 -2.18 -21.34
CA ARG A 48 -24.51 -3.43 -22.03
C ARG A 48 -23.66 -4.35 -21.17
N LEU A 49 -22.62 -3.80 -20.53
CA LEU A 49 -21.73 -4.58 -19.67
C LEU A 49 -22.44 -5.12 -18.42
N PHE A 50 -23.41 -4.37 -17.89
CA PHE A 50 -24.22 -4.81 -16.77
C PHE A 50 -25.12 -5.99 -17.17
N ASP A 51 -25.76 -5.93 -18.34
CA ASP A 51 -26.59 -7.02 -18.89
C ASP A 51 -25.75 -8.28 -19.17
N GLU A 52 -24.50 -8.11 -19.61
CA GLU A 52 -23.52 -9.16 -19.80
C GLU A 52 -22.95 -9.70 -18.47
N LYS A 53 -23.33 -9.13 -17.32
CA LYS A 53 -22.83 -9.43 -15.96
C LYS A 53 -21.33 -9.14 -15.77
N GLU A 54 -20.78 -8.31 -16.64
CA GLU A 54 -19.41 -7.80 -16.55
C GLU A 54 -19.34 -6.61 -15.58
N TYR A 55 -19.81 -6.81 -14.35
CA TYR A 55 -20.07 -5.75 -13.37
C TYR A 55 -18.86 -4.87 -13.07
N ASP A 56 -17.64 -5.42 -13.03
CA ASP A 56 -16.42 -4.63 -12.83
C ASP A 56 -16.17 -3.62 -13.96
N LYS A 57 -16.49 -4.02 -15.19
CA LYS A 57 -16.37 -3.13 -16.36
C LYS A 57 -17.51 -2.13 -16.39
N ALA A 58 -18.74 -2.59 -16.10
CA ALA A 58 -19.91 -1.72 -16.00
C ALA A 58 -19.70 -0.62 -14.95
N LEU A 59 -19.17 -0.96 -13.78
CA LEU A 59 -18.89 -0.01 -12.72
C LEU A 59 -17.93 1.10 -13.17
N ARG A 60 -16.90 0.74 -13.96
CA ARG A 60 -15.97 1.74 -14.51
C ARG A 60 -16.67 2.69 -15.47
N ALA A 61 -17.51 2.16 -16.38
CA ALA A 61 -18.24 2.96 -17.35
C ALA A 61 -19.24 3.90 -16.66
N TYR A 62 -20.01 3.40 -15.70
CA TYR A 62 -20.96 4.24 -14.95
C TYR A 62 -20.26 5.31 -14.10
N ARG A 63 -19.11 4.98 -13.48
CA ARG A 63 -18.32 5.98 -12.75
C ARG A 63 -17.76 7.07 -13.66
N GLU A 64 -17.40 6.74 -14.89
CA GLU A 64 -16.97 7.74 -15.88
C GLU A 64 -18.12 8.69 -16.22
N ALA A 65 -19.31 8.16 -16.47
CA ALA A 65 -20.50 8.96 -16.71
C ALA A 65 -20.86 9.85 -15.51
N ASP A 66 -20.81 9.28 -14.30
CA ASP A 66 -21.14 9.99 -13.06
C ASP A 66 -20.12 11.07 -12.72
N ALA A 67 -18.84 10.86 -13.00
CA ALA A 67 -17.79 11.87 -12.82
C ALA A 67 -18.01 13.12 -13.69
N ILE A 68 -18.62 12.94 -14.87
CA ILE A 68 -18.96 14.03 -15.79
C ILE A 68 -20.27 14.73 -15.39
N MET A 69 -21.30 13.95 -15.13
CA MET A 69 -22.65 14.46 -14.98
C MET A 69 -23.04 14.75 -13.54
N HIS A 70 -22.62 13.89 -12.63
CA HIS A 70 -22.92 13.93 -11.20
C HIS A 70 -24.41 14.18 -10.90
N VAL A 71 -25.29 13.38 -11.52
CA VAL A 71 -26.74 13.47 -11.40
C VAL A 71 -27.34 12.21 -10.80
N PRO A 72 -28.59 12.25 -10.26
CA PRO A 72 -29.17 11.09 -9.60
C PRO A 72 -29.24 9.84 -10.47
N THR A 73 -29.48 9.98 -11.77
CA THR A 73 -29.59 8.86 -12.70
C THR A 73 -28.26 8.15 -12.97
N THR A 74 -27.14 8.85 -12.99
CA THR A 74 -25.82 8.22 -13.15
C THR A 74 -25.37 7.56 -11.84
N GLY A 75 -25.53 8.24 -10.72
CA GLY A 75 -25.12 7.73 -9.41
C GLY A 75 -25.88 6.49 -8.95
N ILE A 76 -27.18 6.37 -9.30
CA ILE A 76 -27.95 5.17 -8.94
C ILE A 76 -27.46 3.92 -9.67
N GLU A 77 -27.00 4.03 -10.92
CA GLU A 77 -26.46 2.90 -11.67
C GLU A 77 -25.09 2.47 -11.10
N VAL A 78 -24.28 3.42 -10.62
CA VAL A 78 -23.07 3.11 -9.85
C VAL A 78 -23.42 2.29 -8.60
N ALA A 79 -24.41 2.74 -7.81
CA ALA A 79 -24.82 2.05 -6.59
C ALA A 79 -25.37 0.63 -6.86
N LYS A 80 -26.20 0.47 -7.90
CA LYS A 80 -26.72 -0.84 -8.33
C LYS A 80 -25.60 -1.81 -8.69
N THR A 81 -24.62 -1.31 -9.44
CA THR A 81 -23.49 -2.11 -9.90
C THR A 81 -22.56 -2.52 -8.75
N GLN A 82 -22.30 -1.60 -7.81
CA GLN A 82 -21.59 -1.91 -6.57
C GLN A 82 -22.30 -3.01 -5.77
N ALA A 83 -23.64 -2.95 -5.67
CA ALA A 83 -24.41 -3.98 -4.98
C ALA A 83 -24.37 -5.33 -5.71
N ALA A 84 -24.34 -5.34 -7.04
CA ALA A 84 -24.19 -6.55 -7.84
C ALA A 84 -22.80 -7.21 -7.65
N LEU A 85 -21.77 -6.41 -7.39
CA LEU A 85 -20.43 -6.86 -7.05
C LEU A 85 -20.28 -7.33 -5.59
N GLY A 86 -21.32 -7.20 -4.77
CA GLY A 86 -21.23 -7.49 -3.33
C GLY A 86 -20.59 -6.37 -2.50
N LEU A 87 -20.27 -5.23 -3.09
CA LEU A 87 -19.73 -4.03 -2.42
C LEU A 87 -20.87 -3.28 -1.72
N LEU A 88 -21.50 -3.92 -0.73
CA LEU A 88 -22.75 -3.42 -0.13
C LEU A 88 -22.55 -2.14 0.69
N LEU A 89 -21.38 -1.96 1.30
CA LEU A 89 -21.04 -0.73 2.04
C LEU A 89 -20.96 0.45 1.09
N ASP A 90 -20.16 0.31 0.00
CA ASP A 90 -20.00 1.35 -1.01
C ASP A 90 -21.33 1.65 -1.71
N ALA A 91 -22.08 0.59 -2.07
CA ALA A 91 -23.38 0.72 -2.70
C ALA A 91 -24.37 1.52 -1.83
N ARG A 92 -24.38 1.27 -0.53
CA ARG A 92 -25.21 2.00 0.41
C ARG A 92 -24.77 3.45 0.57
N GLU A 93 -23.47 3.69 0.63
CA GLU A 93 -22.91 5.05 0.71
C GLU A 93 -23.28 5.85 -0.54
N THR A 94 -23.02 5.29 -1.73
CA THR A 94 -23.38 5.91 -3.01
C THR A 94 -24.88 6.16 -3.12
N ALA A 95 -25.71 5.17 -2.79
CA ALA A 95 -27.17 5.34 -2.82
C ALA A 95 -27.64 6.43 -1.82
N THR A 96 -27.01 6.51 -0.63
CA THR A 96 -27.32 7.56 0.32
C THR A 96 -26.93 8.94 -0.21
N ALA A 97 -25.77 9.07 -0.83
CA ALA A 97 -25.33 10.32 -1.45
C ALA A 97 -26.28 10.76 -2.57
N VAL A 98 -26.67 9.83 -3.46
CA VAL A 98 -27.65 10.10 -4.55
C VAL A 98 -29.00 10.56 -4.00
N ALA A 99 -29.50 9.91 -2.94
CA ALA A 99 -30.77 10.30 -2.32
C ALA A 99 -30.75 11.73 -1.74
N HIS A 100 -29.57 12.24 -1.38
CA HIS A 100 -29.38 13.59 -0.82
C HIS A 100 -28.90 14.62 -1.85
N LEU A 101 -28.79 14.26 -3.13
CA LEU A 101 -28.46 15.26 -4.16
C LEU A 101 -29.54 16.35 -4.19
N PRO A 102 -29.14 17.63 -4.26
CA PRO A 102 -30.08 18.73 -4.20
C PRO A 102 -31.07 18.70 -5.38
N VAL A 103 -32.31 19.06 -5.09
CA VAL A 103 -33.34 19.22 -6.11
C VAL A 103 -33.12 20.56 -6.81
N VAL A 104 -33.07 20.54 -8.14
CA VAL A 104 -32.91 21.74 -8.97
C VAL A 104 -34.27 22.06 -9.61
N GLU A 105 -34.68 23.33 -9.58
CA GLU A 105 -35.93 23.78 -10.23
C GLU A 105 -35.90 23.45 -11.72
N GLY A 106 -36.97 22.81 -12.19
CA GLY A 106 -37.07 22.38 -13.60
C GLY A 106 -36.25 21.14 -13.97
N GLU A 107 -35.72 20.38 -12.98
CA GLU A 107 -35.01 19.14 -13.26
C GLU A 107 -35.93 18.11 -13.98
N PRO A 108 -35.32 17.19 -14.75
CA PRO A 108 -36.06 16.10 -15.39
C PRO A 108 -36.71 15.16 -14.37
N ALA A 109 -37.94 14.69 -14.63
CA ALA A 109 -38.66 13.76 -13.76
C ALA A 109 -37.82 12.50 -13.35
N PRO A 110 -37.02 11.88 -14.24
CA PRO A 110 -36.15 10.74 -13.84
C PRO A 110 -35.18 10.99 -12.68
N PHE A 111 -34.85 12.26 -12.41
CA PHE A 111 -33.96 12.58 -11.28
C PHE A 111 -34.66 12.37 -9.93
N ALA A 112 -35.93 12.74 -9.84
CA ALA A 112 -36.73 12.50 -8.64
C ALA A 112 -36.90 10.99 -8.38
N ASP A 113 -37.23 10.23 -9.44
CA ASP A 113 -37.40 8.77 -9.40
C ASP A 113 -36.11 8.08 -8.98
N ALA A 114 -34.96 8.54 -9.50
CA ALA A 114 -33.66 8.01 -9.16
C ALA A 114 -33.31 8.26 -7.67
N ARG A 115 -33.59 9.46 -7.12
CA ARG A 115 -33.38 9.75 -5.69
C ARG A 115 -34.25 8.86 -4.80
N GLU A 116 -35.54 8.71 -5.17
CA GLU A 116 -36.43 7.84 -4.41
C GLU A 116 -35.99 6.37 -4.47
N SER A 117 -35.55 5.89 -5.65
CA SER A 117 -34.99 4.56 -5.80
C SER A 117 -33.72 4.38 -4.97
N ALA A 118 -32.84 5.38 -4.94
CA ALA A 118 -31.62 5.38 -4.14
C ALA A 118 -31.93 5.33 -2.65
N GLN A 119 -32.93 6.08 -2.18
CA GLN A 119 -33.36 6.03 -0.77
C GLN A 119 -33.87 4.64 -0.37
N ARG A 120 -34.75 4.05 -1.21
CA ARG A 120 -35.24 2.68 -0.98
C ARG A 120 -34.10 1.66 -0.99
N MET A 121 -33.16 1.80 -1.91
CA MET A 121 -31.99 0.93 -2.01
C MET A 121 -31.08 1.05 -0.80
N ALA A 122 -30.76 2.25 -0.35
CA ALA A 122 -29.94 2.47 0.84
C ALA A 122 -30.54 1.84 2.11
N ALA A 123 -31.87 1.92 2.26
CA ALA A 123 -32.60 1.28 3.36
C ALA A 123 -32.58 -0.26 3.25
N ALA A 124 -32.79 -0.81 2.04
CA ALA A 124 -32.74 -2.25 1.81
C ALA A 124 -31.35 -2.84 2.04
N LEU A 125 -30.31 -2.15 1.60
CA LEU A 125 -28.91 -2.57 1.78
C LEU A 125 -28.51 -2.63 3.24
N LEU A 126 -29.02 -1.74 4.09
CA LEU A 126 -28.74 -1.74 5.53
C LEU A 126 -29.04 -3.08 6.19
N ALA A 127 -30.12 -3.74 5.76
CA ALA A 127 -30.54 -5.06 6.28
C ALA A 127 -29.75 -6.23 5.66
N ARG A 128 -28.98 -5.98 4.59
CA ARG A 128 -28.17 -7.00 3.91
C ARG A 128 -26.73 -6.99 4.37
N ILE A 129 -26.21 -5.85 4.81
CA ILE A 129 -24.82 -5.67 5.22
C ILE A 129 -24.55 -6.52 6.46
N PRO A 130 -23.60 -7.48 6.38
CA PRO A 130 -23.24 -8.31 7.52
C PRO A 130 -22.36 -7.56 8.52
N THR A 131 -22.16 -8.19 9.69
CA THR A 131 -21.29 -7.64 10.72
C THR A 131 -20.33 -8.67 11.29
N ILE A 132 -19.14 -8.22 11.66
CA ILE A 132 -18.18 -9.01 12.44
C ILE A 132 -18.07 -8.38 13.84
N GLN A 133 -18.29 -9.19 14.86
CA GLN A 133 -17.99 -8.87 16.25
C GLN A 133 -16.64 -9.49 16.59
N LEU A 134 -15.67 -8.68 17.01
CA LEU A 134 -14.36 -9.15 17.43
C LEU A 134 -14.27 -9.23 18.95
N THR A 135 -13.64 -10.30 19.44
CA THR A 135 -13.25 -10.44 20.83
C THR A 135 -11.77 -10.81 20.90
N LEU A 136 -11.05 -10.15 21.80
CA LEU A 136 -9.67 -10.49 22.10
C LEU A 136 -9.62 -11.25 23.41
N SER A 137 -8.87 -12.34 23.45
CA SER A 137 -8.60 -13.09 24.69
C SER A 137 -7.10 -13.37 24.84
N GLY A 138 -6.71 -13.75 26.05
CA GLY A 138 -5.31 -14.07 26.36
C GLY A 138 -4.39 -12.86 26.60
N LEU A 139 -4.96 -11.64 26.65
CA LEU A 139 -4.23 -10.42 26.99
C LEU A 139 -4.55 -9.99 28.42
N PRO A 140 -3.56 -9.64 29.27
CA PRO A 140 -3.79 -8.99 30.56
C PRO A 140 -4.36 -7.57 30.38
N ASP A 141 -5.01 -7.08 31.41
CA ASP A 141 -5.47 -5.70 31.45
C ASP A 141 -4.33 -4.71 31.24
N GLY A 142 -4.54 -3.74 30.37
CA GLY A 142 -3.57 -2.68 30.08
C GLY A 142 -2.59 -2.97 28.93
N VAL A 143 -2.58 -4.17 28.35
CA VAL A 143 -1.80 -4.45 27.15
C VAL A 143 -2.57 -3.97 25.92
N ALA A 144 -1.99 -2.99 25.21
CA ALA A 144 -2.58 -2.48 23.99
C ALA A 144 -2.33 -3.47 22.84
N ALA A 145 -3.41 -3.99 22.26
CA ALA A 145 -3.35 -4.75 21.03
C ALA A 145 -3.71 -3.85 19.83
N ARG A 146 -3.11 -4.11 18.71
CA ARG A 146 -3.53 -3.59 17.42
C ARG A 146 -4.33 -4.66 16.70
N VAL A 147 -5.51 -4.32 16.22
CA VAL A 147 -6.36 -5.22 15.45
C VAL A 147 -6.65 -4.60 14.10
N ASP A 148 -6.50 -5.38 13.06
CA ASP A 148 -6.78 -4.97 11.69
C ASP A 148 -7.81 -5.94 11.08
N ILE A 149 -8.73 -5.40 10.25
CA ILE A 149 -9.61 -6.17 9.36
C ILE A 149 -9.23 -5.78 7.94
N ASP A 150 -8.81 -6.75 7.12
CA ASP A 150 -8.33 -6.52 5.74
C ASP A 150 -7.22 -5.47 5.63
N GLY A 151 -6.42 -5.31 6.69
CA GLY A 151 -5.36 -4.31 6.79
C GLY A 151 -5.82 -2.93 7.26
N GLU A 152 -7.13 -2.72 7.47
CA GLU A 152 -7.65 -1.50 8.08
C GLU A 152 -7.64 -1.60 9.61
N ASN A 153 -6.98 -0.64 10.26
CA ASN A 153 -6.88 -0.63 11.71
C ASN A 153 -8.24 -0.39 12.39
N VAL A 154 -8.56 -1.25 13.36
CA VAL A 154 -9.76 -1.14 14.20
C VAL A 154 -9.35 -0.60 15.57
N PRO A 155 -9.73 0.64 15.95
CA PRO A 155 -9.42 1.17 17.26
C PRO A 155 -10.00 0.30 18.39
N ASN A 156 -9.22 0.08 19.45
CA ASN A 156 -9.63 -0.76 20.58
C ASN A 156 -10.94 -0.31 21.24
N SER A 157 -11.22 0.99 21.22
CA SER A 157 -12.46 1.56 21.76
C SER A 157 -13.73 1.11 21.04
N VAL A 158 -13.62 0.63 19.80
CA VAL A 158 -14.75 0.19 18.98
C VAL A 158 -14.76 -1.32 18.72
N LEU A 159 -13.81 -2.09 19.29
CA LEU A 159 -13.80 -3.55 19.17
C LEU A 159 -15.04 -4.21 19.78
N VAL A 160 -15.65 -3.58 20.79
CA VAL A 160 -16.85 -4.08 21.47
C VAL A 160 -18.11 -3.99 20.58
N ALA A 161 -18.11 -3.10 19.59
CA ALA A 161 -19.24 -2.91 18.69
C ALA A 161 -19.12 -3.78 17.43
N PRO A 162 -20.23 -4.40 16.97
CA PRO A 162 -20.24 -5.12 15.70
C PRO A 162 -19.84 -4.20 14.53
N ARG A 163 -18.89 -4.64 13.71
CA ARG A 163 -18.39 -3.87 12.59
C ARG A 163 -19.04 -4.33 11.30
N LYS A 164 -19.59 -3.40 10.54
CA LYS A 164 -20.15 -3.68 9.21
C LYS A 164 -19.03 -3.97 8.23
N VAL A 165 -19.21 -5.02 7.45
CA VAL A 165 -18.25 -5.45 6.41
C VAL A 165 -19.03 -5.79 5.13
N ASN A 166 -18.35 -5.90 4.00
CA ASN A 166 -18.95 -6.49 2.80
C ASN A 166 -19.11 -8.02 2.98
N PRO A 167 -20.02 -8.68 2.28
CA PRO A 167 -20.00 -10.14 2.23
C PRO A 167 -18.74 -10.62 1.51
N GLY A 168 -18.14 -11.71 1.99
CA GLY A 168 -16.90 -12.25 1.44
C GLY A 168 -15.98 -12.83 2.50
N THR A 169 -14.72 -13.02 2.13
CA THR A 169 -13.67 -13.46 3.03
C THR A 169 -12.92 -12.26 3.57
N HIS A 170 -12.83 -12.18 4.88
CA HIS A 170 -12.13 -11.13 5.60
C HIS A 170 -10.95 -11.69 6.37
N VAL A 171 -9.85 -10.97 6.36
CA VAL A 171 -8.64 -11.31 7.12
C VAL A 171 -8.61 -10.50 8.40
N LEU A 172 -8.73 -11.18 9.52
CA LEU A 172 -8.60 -10.60 10.85
C LEU A 172 -7.14 -10.78 11.30
N HIS A 173 -6.51 -9.72 11.75
CA HIS A 173 -5.14 -9.76 12.23
C HIS A 173 -5.04 -9.01 13.55
N ALA A 174 -4.39 -9.62 14.55
CA ALA A 174 -4.14 -9.00 15.84
C ALA A 174 -2.67 -9.13 16.23
N THR A 175 -2.10 -8.03 16.72
CA THR A 175 -0.72 -7.95 17.21
C THR A 175 -0.69 -7.27 18.56
N ALA A 176 0.19 -7.73 19.46
CA ALA A 176 0.45 -7.08 20.74
C ALA A 176 1.91 -7.27 21.16
N PRO A 177 2.52 -6.30 21.87
CA PRO A 177 3.90 -6.43 22.34
C PRO A 177 4.10 -7.65 23.24
N GLY A 178 5.05 -8.53 22.89
CA GLY A 178 5.34 -9.75 23.63
C GLY A 178 4.38 -10.92 23.39
N TYR A 179 3.51 -10.81 22.41
CA TYR A 179 2.56 -11.87 22.02
C TYR A 179 2.81 -12.32 20.57
N LEU A 180 2.38 -13.52 20.26
CA LEU A 180 2.38 -14.03 18.89
C LEU A 180 1.28 -13.33 18.09
N ASP A 181 1.59 -12.98 16.85
CA ASP A 181 0.61 -12.45 15.91
C ASP A 181 -0.47 -13.50 15.61
N VAL A 182 -1.71 -13.08 15.64
CA VAL A 182 -2.86 -13.94 15.32
C VAL A 182 -3.49 -13.47 14.03
N ARG A 183 -3.60 -14.38 13.06
CA ARG A 183 -4.29 -14.15 11.80
C ARG A 183 -5.39 -15.20 11.63
N ARG A 184 -6.57 -14.74 11.22
CA ARG A 184 -7.73 -15.62 10.98
C ARG A 184 -8.51 -15.13 9.77
N ASP A 185 -8.80 -16.04 8.87
CA ASP A 185 -9.71 -15.80 7.75
C ASP A 185 -11.13 -16.16 8.17
N VAL A 186 -12.07 -15.25 7.91
CA VAL A 186 -13.49 -15.39 8.25
C VAL A 186 -14.31 -15.14 7.00
N VAL A 187 -15.16 -16.10 6.64
CA VAL A 187 -16.12 -15.94 5.54
C VAL A 187 -17.44 -15.45 6.11
N VAL A 188 -17.94 -14.34 5.59
CA VAL A 188 -19.18 -13.69 6.05
C VAL A 188 -20.15 -13.58 4.88
N ARG A 189 -21.39 -14.06 5.07
CA ARG A 189 -22.45 -13.96 4.07
C ARG A 189 -23.33 -12.75 4.31
N GLU A 190 -24.11 -12.36 3.31
CA GLU A 190 -25.12 -11.31 3.47
C GLU A 190 -26.01 -11.60 4.68
N LYS A 191 -26.37 -10.54 5.42
CA LYS A 191 -27.24 -10.57 6.62
C LYS A 191 -26.65 -11.36 7.80
N GLU A 192 -25.43 -11.88 7.69
CA GLU A 192 -24.82 -12.68 8.73
C GLU A 192 -24.19 -11.81 9.82
N HIS A 193 -24.28 -12.30 11.07
CA HIS A 193 -23.59 -11.70 12.21
C HIS A 193 -22.60 -12.73 12.73
N VAL A 194 -21.32 -12.48 12.49
CA VAL A 194 -20.24 -13.40 12.88
C VAL A 194 -19.52 -12.84 14.09
N THR A 195 -19.35 -13.70 15.11
CA THR A 195 -18.45 -13.39 16.23
C THR A 195 -17.15 -14.16 16.03
N SER A 196 -16.03 -13.48 16.09
CA SER A 196 -14.70 -14.07 15.95
C SER A 196 -13.83 -13.69 17.14
N GLU A 197 -13.31 -14.72 17.82
CA GLU A 197 -12.36 -14.57 18.90
C GLU A 197 -10.93 -14.68 18.36
N LEU A 198 -10.08 -13.73 18.71
CA LEU A 198 -8.65 -13.72 18.45
C LEU A 198 -7.93 -13.99 19.79
N ALA A 199 -7.56 -15.25 20.01
CA ALA A 199 -6.84 -15.68 21.20
C ALA A 199 -5.34 -15.38 21.07
N MET A 200 -4.85 -14.43 21.85
CA MET A 200 -3.46 -14.03 21.89
C MET A 200 -2.68 -14.96 22.82
N SER A 201 -1.56 -15.49 22.36
CA SER A 201 -0.67 -16.32 23.16
C SER A 201 0.64 -15.60 23.42
N PRO A 202 1.20 -15.65 24.66
CA PRO A 202 2.50 -15.07 24.93
C PRO A 202 3.55 -15.61 23.96
N GLY A 203 4.21 -14.71 23.23
CA GLY A 203 5.38 -15.05 22.43
C GLY A 203 6.61 -14.99 23.30
N GLN A 204 7.51 -15.93 23.17
CA GLN A 204 8.87 -15.69 23.65
C GLN A 204 9.39 -14.52 22.81
N GLY A 205 9.61 -13.36 23.44
CA GLY A 205 9.85 -12.09 22.79
C GLY A 205 10.95 -12.16 21.74
N SER A 206 10.53 -12.37 20.52
CA SER A 206 11.33 -12.09 19.34
C SER A 206 10.91 -10.74 18.80
N ALA A 207 11.30 -9.69 19.52
CA ALA A 207 11.58 -8.42 18.86
C ALA A 207 12.86 -8.62 18.04
N ASP A 208 12.88 -9.66 17.23
CA ASP A 208 13.90 -9.84 16.21
C ASP A 208 13.60 -8.88 15.05
N HIS A 209 13.84 -7.61 15.32
CA HIS A 209 14.27 -6.70 14.27
C HIS A 209 15.65 -7.20 13.83
N HIS A 210 15.67 -8.33 13.10
CA HIS A 210 16.89 -8.76 12.46
C HIS A 210 17.29 -7.69 11.46
N PRO A 211 18.44 -7.02 11.66
CA PRO A 211 18.95 -6.05 10.69
C PRO A 211 19.38 -6.72 9.37
N TRP A 212 19.28 -8.06 9.31
CA TRP A 212 19.73 -8.90 8.20
C TRP A 212 19.14 -8.50 6.83
N PRO A 213 17.82 -8.19 6.68
CA PRO A 213 17.34 -7.77 5.37
C PRO A 213 17.94 -6.43 4.94
N LEU A 214 18.15 -5.48 5.85
CA LEU A 214 18.79 -4.21 5.53
C LEU A 214 20.24 -4.42 5.11
N LEU A 215 20.99 -5.28 5.83
CA LEU A 215 22.36 -5.66 5.48
C LEU A 215 22.44 -6.41 4.16
N ALA A 216 21.47 -7.28 3.84
CA ALA A 216 21.41 -7.97 2.56
C ALA A 216 21.22 -6.97 1.41
N TYR A 217 20.25 -6.06 1.51
CA TYR A 217 20.03 -5.02 0.47
C TYR A 217 21.22 -4.06 0.34
N ALA A 218 21.85 -3.67 1.46
CA ALA A 218 23.03 -2.84 1.45
C ALA A 218 24.22 -3.56 0.80
N GLY A 219 24.41 -4.85 1.13
CA GLY A 219 25.48 -5.69 0.54
C GLY A 219 25.30 -5.90 -0.97
N PHE A 220 24.06 -6.21 -1.41
CA PHE A 220 23.76 -6.35 -2.84
C PHE A 220 23.88 -5.02 -3.60
N GLY A 221 23.37 -3.92 -3.03
CA GLY A 221 23.47 -2.60 -3.64
C GLY A 221 24.92 -2.16 -3.84
N ALA A 222 25.76 -2.32 -2.79
CA ALA A 222 27.18 -2.02 -2.86
C ALA A 222 27.92 -2.99 -3.83
N GLY A 223 27.52 -4.25 -3.86
CA GLY A 223 28.08 -5.27 -4.74
C GLY A 223 27.84 -4.94 -6.23
N ILE A 224 26.61 -4.66 -6.62
CA ILE A 224 26.24 -4.29 -8.00
C ILE A 224 26.91 -2.97 -8.38
N GLY A 225 26.92 -1.97 -7.51
CA GLY A 225 27.58 -0.69 -7.75
C GLY A 225 29.09 -0.85 -7.95
N GLY A 226 29.76 -1.66 -7.13
CA GLY A 226 31.18 -1.95 -7.25
C GLY A 226 31.54 -2.65 -8.57
N VAL A 227 30.77 -3.67 -8.96
CA VAL A 227 30.97 -4.37 -10.24
C VAL A 227 30.73 -3.43 -11.42
N ALA A 228 29.72 -2.59 -11.39
CA ALA A 228 29.44 -1.63 -12.46
C ALA A 228 30.58 -0.59 -12.63
N LEU A 229 31.05 -0.02 -11.50
CA LEU A 229 32.18 0.92 -11.52
C LEU A 229 33.47 0.24 -11.95
N GLY A 230 33.74 -1.01 -11.51
CA GLY A 230 34.85 -1.81 -11.95
C GLY A 230 34.83 -2.08 -13.47
N ALA A 231 33.65 -2.40 -14.02
CA ALA A 231 33.49 -2.60 -15.47
C ALA A 231 33.77 -1.32 -16.25
N ILE A 232 33.24 -0.18 -15.83
CA ILE A 232 33.46 1.12 -16.50
C ILE A 232 34.94 1.49 -16.46
N THR A 233 35.59 1.42 -15.31
CA THR A 233 37.03 1.75 -15.18
C THR A 233 37.91 0.79 -15.92
N GLY A 234 37.54 -0.52 -15.99
CA GLY A 234 38.22 -1.52 -16.79
C GLY A 234 38.14 -1.23 -18.30
N LEU A 235 36.97 -0.85 -18.82
CA LEU A 235 36.81 -0.45 -20.22
C LEU A 235 37.64 0.79 -20.58
N VAL A 236 37.67 1.78 -19.67
CA VAL A 236 38.50 2.98 -19.84
C VAL A 236 40.00 2.59 -19.89
N SER A 237 40.44 1.69 -18.99
CA SER A 237 41.81 1.17 -18.98
C SER A 237 42.18 0.48 -20.30
N LEU A 238 41.30 -0.35 -20.86
CA LEU A 238 41.49 -1.00 -22.15
C LEU A 238 41.62 0.01 -23.28
N GLY A 239 40.78 1.06 -23.29
CA GLY A 239 40.87 2.15 -24.25
C GLY A 239 42.20 2.90 -24.17
N LYS A 240 42.64 3.24 -22.96
CA LYS A 240 43.94 3.89 -22.72
C LYS A 240 45.14 3.01 -23.14
N THR A 241 45.06 1.71 -22.86
CA THR A 241 46.07 0.73 -23.26
C THR A 241 46.18 0.63 -24.78
N SER A 242 45.06 0.63 -25.51
CA SER A 242 45.07 0.61 -26.97
C SER A 242 45.67 1.88 -27.55
N SER A 243 45.37 3.05 -27.00
CA SER A 243 45.96 4.32 -27.41
C SER A 243 47.44 4.37 -27.12
N ALA A 244 47.91 3.90 -25.98
CA ALA A 244 49.33 3.81 -25.67
C ALA A 244 50.07 2.87 -26.64
N ARG A 245 49.50 1.72 -26.98
CA ARG A 245 50.10 0.77 -27.94
C ARG A 245 50.26 1.34 -29.35
N SER A 246 49.34 2.20 -29.78
CA SER A 246 49.43 2.81 -31.12
C SER A 246 50.60 3.82 -31.24
N LEU A 247 51.12 4.32 -30.11
CA LEU A 247 52.24 5.24 -30.06
C LEU A 247 53.61 4.53 -29.92
N CYS A 248 53.61 3.23 -29.64
CA CYS A 248 54.83 2.45 -29.42
C CYS A 248 55.22 1.68 -30.68
N VAL A 249 56.51 1.57 -30.96
CA VAL A 249 57.05 0.75 -32.01
C VAL A 249 57.77 -0.46 -31.43
N GLY A 250 57.13 -1.65 -31.51
CA GLY A 250 57.64 -2.86 -30.87
C GLY A 250 57.56 -2.73 -29.34
N ASN A 251 58.67 -2.91 -28.65
CA ASN A 251 58.76 -2.76 -27.17
C ASN A 251 59.27 -1.39 -26.73
N ALA A 252 59.48 -0.45 -27.64
CA ALA A 252 59.95 0.89 -27.31
C ALA A 252 58.81 1.89 -27.42
N CYS A 253 58.49 2.55 -26.29
CA CYS A 253 57.49 3.59 -26.20
C CYS A 253 58.15 4.95 -26.00
N PRO A 254 57.73 6.00 -26.74
CA PRO A 254 58.24 7.35 -26.55
C PRO A 254 57.80 7.93 -25.20
N ALA A 255 58.54 8.93 -24.67
CA ALA A 255 58.23 9.56 -23.41
C ALA A 255 56.81 10.18 -23.40
N SER A 256 56.26 10.56 -24.54
CA SER A 256 54.90 11.06 -24.71
C SER A 256 53.81 10.01 -24.42
N ALA A 257 54.08 8.73 -24.53
CA ALA A 257 53.15 7.64 -24.23
C ALA A 257 53.11 7.31 -22.74
N GLN A 258 54.03 7.82 -21.93
CA GLN A 258 54.17 7.47 -20.52
C GLN A 258 53.00 7.94 -19.68
N SER A 259 52.38 9.06 -20.02
CA SER A 259 51.17 9.56 -19.35
C SER A 259 49.93 8.67 -19.63
N GLU A 260 49.81 8.12 -20.83
CA GLU A 260 48.72 7.19 -21.16
C GLU A 260 48.91 5.84 -20.50
N VAL A 261 50.14 5.34 -20.41
CA VAL A 261 50.47 4.09 -19.71
C VAL A 261 50.20 4.22 -18.20
N SER A 262 50.63 5.32 -17.57
CA SER A 262 50.37 5.56 -16.14
C SER A 262 48.88 5.69 -15.86
N SER A 263 48.12 6.39 -16.71
CA SER A 263 46.66 6.50 -16.63
C SER A 263 45.98 5.13 -16.75
N ALA A 264 46.40 4.31 -17.75
CA ALA A 264 45.88 2.96 -17.94
C ALA A 264 46.10 2.08 -16.69
N GLN A 265 47.29 2.15 -16.08
CA GLN A 265 47.61 1.42 -14.85
C GLN A 265 46.71 1.89 -13.66
N THR A 266 46.52 3.20 -13.52
CA THR A 266 45.65 3.75 -12.45
C THR A 266 44.21 3.25 -12.61
N PHE A 267 43.66 3.28 -13.82
CA PHE A 267 42.30 2.77 -14.07
C PHE A 267 42.20 1.25 -13.92
N ALA A 268 43.25 0.49 -14.30
CA ALA A 268 43.31 -0.94 -14.06
C ALA A 268 43.28 -1.28 -12.56
N THR A 269 44.16 -0.63 -11.79
CA THR A 269 44.16 -0.83 -10.31
C THR A 269 42.87 -0.43 -9.67
N ALA A 270 42.24 0.68 -10.09
CA ALA A 270 40.92 1.09 -9.59
C ALA A 270 39.85 0.05 -9.94
N SER A 271 39.88 -0.50 -11.17
CA SER A 271 38.98 -1.58 -11.57
C SER A 271 39.10 -2.80 -10.68
N ASP A 272 40.33 -3.28 -10.43
CA ASP A 272 40.59 -4.46 -9.59
C ASP A 272 40.05 -4.24 -8.15
N VAL A 273 40.28 -3.05 -7.59
CA VAL A 273 39.76 -2.69 -6.25
C VAL A 273 38.22 -2.68 -6.21
N PHE A 274 37.57 -2.06 -7.20
CA PHE A 274 36.11 -2.00 -7.24
C PHE A 274 35.51 -3.39 -7.51
N PHE A 275 36.08 -4.21 -8.35
CA PHE A 275 35.64 -5.59 -8.55
C PHE A 275 35.82 -6.42 -7.26
N GLY A 276 36.97 -6.31 -6.60
CA GLY A 276 37.25 -7.03 -5.36
C GLY A 276 36.28 -6.67 -4.26
N LEU A 277 36.04 -5.37 -4.03
CA LEU A 277 35.08 -4.88 -3.05
C LEU A 277 33.63 -5.25 -3.43
N GLY A 278 33.28 -5.15 -4.72
CA GLY A 278 31.95 -5.50 -5.23
C GLY A 278 31.65 -6.99 -5.01
N LEU A 279 32.57 -7.88 -5.33
CA LEU A 279 32.42 -9.32 -5.12
C LEU A 279 32.36 -9.67 -3.63
N ALA A 280 33.22 -9.07 -2.79
CA ALA A 280 33.18 -9.28 -1.36
C ALA A 280 31.83 -8.84 -0.73
N SER A 281 31.32 -7.67 -1.14
CA SER A 281 30.03 -7.17 -0.67
C SER A 281 28.85 -8.03 -1.16
N ALA A 282 28.88 -8.49 -2.39
CA ALA A 282 27.87 -9.41 -2.94
C ALA A 282 27.86 -10.75 -2.21
N SER A 283 29.04 -11.28 -1.84
CA SER A 283 29.18 -12.53 -1.06
C SER A 283 28.55 -12.40 0.32
N VAL A 284 28.79 -11.28 1.00
CA VAL A 284 28.15 -10.99 2.30
C VAL A 284 26.61 -10.89 2.15
N GLY A 285 26.14 -10.20 1.10
CA GLY A 285 24.72 -10.11 0.77
C GLY A 285 24.10 -11.48 0.52
N LEU A 286 24.77 -12.34 -0.24
CA LEU A 286 24.31 -13.70 -0.53
C LEU A 286 24.25 -14.58 0.73
N ILE A 287 25.28 -14.53 1.57
CA ILE A 287 25.30 -15.26 2.86
C ILE A 287 24.14 -14.77 3.74
N ALA A 288 23.92 -13.46 3.81
CA ALA A 288 22.80 -12.89 4.56
C ALA A 288 21.45 -13.39 4.07
N VAL A 289 21.23 -13.47 2.73
CA VAL A 289 20.00 -14.02 2.13
C VAL A 289 19.84 -15.50 2.43
N LEU A 290 20.89 -16.30 2.27
CA LEU A 290 20.85 -17.74 2.54
C LEU A 290 20.64 -18.03 4.04
N ALA A 291 21.21 -17.21 4.91
CA ALA A 291 20.98 -17.30 6.36
C ALA A 291 19.58 -16.83 6.79
N SER A 292 18.95 -15.96 5.98
CA SER A 292 17.59 -15.43 6.18
C SER A 292 16.51 -16.32 5.54
N GLY A 293 16.87 -17.47 5.00
CA GLY A 293 15.96 -18.39 4.29
C GLY A 293 14.65 -18.58 5.03
N PRO A 294 13.51 -18.79 4.34
CA PRO A 294 12.21 -18.98 4.97
C PRO A 294 12.36 -20.13 5.96
N ARG A 295 12.25 -19.83 7.26
CA ARG A 295 11.95 -20.86 8.23
C ARG A 295 10.57 -21.37 7.82
N THR A 296 10.54 -22.51 7.13
CA THR A 296 9.34 -23.28 6.95
C THR A 296 8.83 -23.50 8.38
N GLU A 297 7.81 -22.74 8.78
CA GLU A 297 7.02 -23.12 9.96
C GLU A 297 6.60 -24.56 9.67
N ALA A 298 7.17 -25.47 10.43
CA ALA A 298 6.73 -26.85 10.42
C ALA A 298 5.27 -26.81 10.88
N ARG A 299 4.37 -26.69 9.89
CA ARG A 299 2.96 -26.94 10.08
C ARG A 299 2.93 -28.33 10.70
N SER A 300 2.58 -28.41 11.97
CA SER A 300 2.38 -29.65 12.68
C SER A 300 1.19 -30.39 12.05
N THR A 301 1.46 -31.01 10.91
CA THR A 301 0.64 -32.08 10.41
C THR A 301 1.15 -33.33 11.12
N THR A 302 0.28 -33.88 11.94
CA THR A 302 0.31 -35.20 12.54
C THR A 302 1.16 -36.15 11.68
N GLY A 303 2.30 -36.64 12.19
CA GLY A 303 2.61 -38.00 11.88
C GLY A 303 3.93 -38.32 11.26
N MET A 304 4.94 -37.71 10.97
CA MET A 304 6.21 -38.35 10.61
C MET A 304 7.43 -37.48 10.92
N ARG A 305 8.28 -37.94 11.81
CA ARG A 305 9.58 -37.31 12.10
C ARG A 305 10.68 -38.15 11.53
N VAL A 306 11.49 -37.58 10.64
CA VAL A 306 12.72 -38.20 10.16
C VAL A 306 13.87 -37.64 11.02
N LEU A 307 14.55 -38.51 11.73
CA LEU A 307 15.73 -38.19 12.49
C LEU A 307 16.96 -38.71 11.71
N ILE A 308 17.86 -37.81 11.33
CA ILE A 308 19.10 -38.14 10.65
C ILE A 308 20.23 -38.02 11.65
N GLY A 309 20.87 -39.13 12.03
CA GLY A 309 22.09 -39.18 12.83
C GLY A 309 23.29 -39.59 11.99
N PRO A 310 24.54 -39.44 12.48
CA PRO A 310 25.73 -39.89 11.78
C PRO A 310 25.71 -41.42 11.60
N GLY A 311 25.21 -41.90 10.44
CA GLY A 311 25.13 -43.32 10.08
C GLY A 311 23.79 -43.99 10.32
N SER A 312 22.72 -43.29 10.72
CA SER A 312 21.38 -43.85 10.90
C SER A 312 20.28 -42.93 10.46
N LEU A 313 19.24 -43.48 9.88
CA LEU A 313 18.00 -42.80 9.46
C LEU A 313 16.85 -43.49 10.20
N GLU A 314 16.21 -42.78 11.14
CA GLU A 314 15.11 -43.31 11.93
C GLU A 314 13.82 -42.57 11.56
N LEU A 315 12.80 -43.33 11.15
CA LEU A 315 11.46 -42.87 10.85
C LEU A 315 10.53 -43.19 12.03
N ARG A 316 10.06 -42.14 12.76
CA ARG A 316 9.02 -42.30 13.80
C ARG A 316 7.73 -41.63 13.36
N GLY A 317 6.67 -42.41 13.23
CA GLY A 317 5.31 -41.96 13.03
C GLY A 317 4.39 -42.64 14.05
N ALA A 318 3.41 -41.90 14.58
CA ALA A 318 2.27 -42.49 15.29
C ALA A 318 1.16 -42.74 14.26
N PHE A 319 0.75 -43.98 14.15
CA PHE A 319 -0.35 -44.43 13.29
C PHE A 319 -1.64 -44.47 14.11
#